data_d25dab3bad6ee06eb755da355327d590
#
_entry.id   d25dab3bad6ee06eb755da355327d590
#
_cell.length_a   1.000
_cell.length_b   1.000
_cell.length_c   1.000
_cell.angle_alpha   90.00
_cell.angle_beta   90.00
_cell.angle_gamma   90.00
#
_symmetry.space_group_name_H-M   'P 1'
#
loop_
_entity.id
_entity.type
_entity.pdbx_description
1 polymer ?
#
loop_
_entity_poly.entity_id
_entity_poly.type
_entity_poly.pdbx_seq_one_letter_code
_entity_poly.pdbx_strand_id
1 'polypeptide(L)'
;MINVDIFVPALDRSYNFNLDEEAGIRFLIDEIAELLCKKEHSSLAGEKENLLMGSLDRRMYFNSKYSLKEYSIKNGDTLILV
;
A
#
# COMPACT_ATOMS: atom_id res chain seq x y z
N MET A 1 -4.17 4.28 13.86
CA MET A 1 -3.31 4.60 12.69
C MET A 1 -1.92 4.07 12.90
N ILE A 2 -1.34 3.51 11.85
CA ILE A 2 0.05 3.07 11.89
C ILE A 2 0.84 3.79 10.81
N ASN A 3 2.13 3.95 11.06
CA ASN A 3 3.05 4.59 10.12
C ASN A 3 3.88 3.49 9.45
N VAL A 4 3.83 3.44 8.13
CA VAL A 4 4.54 2.42 7.35
C VAL A 4 5.22 3.05 6.14
N ASP A 5 6.26 2.38 5.66
CA ASP A 5 6.90 2.74 4.40
C ASP A 5 6.35 1.82 3.32
N ILE A 6 6.04 2.40 2.16
CA ILE A 6 5.52 1.64 1.03
C ILE A 6 6.44 1.83 -0.16
N PHE A 7 7.06 0.74 -0.61
CA PHE A 7 7.87 0.77 -1.82
C PHE A 7 6.98 0.54 -3.04
N VAL A 8 7.15 1.41 -4.04
CA VAL A 8 6.37 1.35 -5.28
C VAL A 8 7.34 1.15 -6.43
N PRO A 9 7.56 -0.10 -6.88
CA PRO A 9 8.52 -0.39 -7.95
C PRO A 9 8.28 0.39 -9.23
N ALA A 10 7.02 0.61 -9.60
CA ALA A 10 6.68 1.36 -10.81
C ALA A 10 7.24 2.78 -10.80
N LEU A 11 7.43 3.36 -9.63
CA LEU A 11 7.97 4.71 -9.46
C LEU A 11 9.41 4.68 -8.93
N ASP A 12 9.93 3.49 -8.62
CA ASP A 12 11.27 3.30 -8.05
C ASP A 12 11.47 4.17 -6.82
N ARG A 13 10.46 4.27 -5.97
CA ARG A 13 10.48 5.10 -4.77
C ARG A 13 9.73 4.46 -3.62
N SER A 14 10.13 4.86 -2.41
CA SER A 14 9.40 4.53 -1.19
C SER A 14 8.73 5.78 -0.64
N TYR A 15 7.57 5.59 -0.06
CA TYR A 15 6.77 6.67 0.52
C TYR A 15 6.36 6.29 1.93
N ASN A 16 6.28 7.28 2.80
CA ASN A 16 5.83 7.07 4.16
C ASN A 16 4.37 7.48 4.28
N PHE A 17 3.57 6.59 4.82
CA PHE A 17 2.14 6.82 5.00
C PHE A 17 1.68 6.50 6.41
N ASN A 18 0.68 7.25 6.86
CA ASN A 18 -0.10 6.89 8.05
C ASN A 18 -1.38 6.25 7.54
N LEU A 19 -1.61 5.01 7.92
CA LEU A 19 -2.74 4.24 7.45
C LEU A 19 -3.59 3.74 8.60
N ASP A 20 -4.90 3.64 8.35
CA ASP A 20 -5.82 3.03 9.29
C ASP A 20 -5.70 1.52 9.16
N GLU A 21 -5.11 0.89 10.16
CA GLU A 21 -4.87 -0.56 10.15
C GLU A 21 -6.15 -1.38 10.17
N GLU A 22 -7.28 -0.76 10.51
CA GLU A 22 -8.57 -1.45 10.51
C GLU A 22 -9.34 -1.31 9.21
N ALA A 23 -8.90 -0.44 8.32
CA ALA A 23 -9.54 -0.26 7.02
C ALA A 23 -9.21 -1.45 6.10
N GLY A 24 -10.12 -1.74 5.18
CA GLY A 24 -9.89 -2.79 4.20
C GLY A 24 -8.70 -2.46 3.29
N ILE A 25 -7.88 -3.45 3.00
CA ILE A 25 -6.68 -3.26 2.18
C ILE A 25 -7.05 -2.75 0.80
N ARG A 26 -8.16 -3.23 0.20
CA ARG A 26 -8.61 -2.73 -1.10
C ARG A 26 -8.82 -1.21 -1.09
N PHE A 27 -9.46 -0.73 -0.02
CA PHE A 27 -9.70 0.70 0.16
C PHE A 27 -8.38 1.46 0.27
N LEU A 28 -7.44 0.93 1.04
CA LEU A 28 -6.12 1.57 1.20
C LEU A 28 -5.36 1.63 -0.12
N ILE A 29 -5.40 0.55 -0.90
CA ILE A 29 -4.76 0.53 -2.21
C ILE A 29 -5.30 1.65 -3.10
N ASP A 30 -6.63 1.79 -3.15
CA ASP A 30 -7.26 2.81 -3.98
C ASP A 30 -6.88 4.22 -3.53
N GLU A 31 -6.90 4.48 -2.23
CA GLU A 31 -6.51 5.78 -1.69
C GLU A 31 -5.06 6.12 -1.99
N ILE A 32 -4.16 5.17 -1.74
CA ILE A 32 -2.74 5.39 -1.96
C ILE A 32 -2.46 5.62 -3.45
N ALA A 33 -3.07 4.82 -4.32
CA ALA A 33 -2.90 4.97 -5.76
C ALA A 33 -3.34 6.36 -6.23
N GLU A 34 -4.45 6.87 -5.72
CA GLU A 34 -4.90 8.21 -6.07
C GLU A 34 -3.93 9.30 -5.61
N LEU A 35 -3.45 9.18 -4.39
CA LEU A 35 -2.50 10.15 -3.85
C LEU A 35 -1.20 10.17 -4.64
N LEU A 36 -0.70 9.00 -5.01
CA LEU A 36 0.54 8.89 -5.78
C LEU A 36 0.37 9.41 -7.20
N CYS A 37 -0.76 9.15 -7.83
CA CYS A 37 -1.04 9.68 -9.16
C CYS A 37 -1.04 11.21 -9.17
N LYS A 38 -1.61 11.82 -8.14
CA LYS A 38 -1.60 13.27 -8.02
C LYS A 38 -0.21 13.82 -7.74
N LYS A 39 0.51 13.21 -6.82
CA LYS A 39 1.82 13.68 -6.37
C LYS A 39 2.86 13.55 -7.48
N GLU A 40 2.87 12.45 -8.20
CA GLU A 40 3.89 12.15 -9.20
C GLU A 40 3.45 12.52 -10.62
N HIS A 41 2.24 13.05 -10.80
CA HIS A 41 1.69 13.37 -12.12
C HIS A 41 1.79 12.18 -13.07
N SER A 42 1.59 11.00 -12.53
CA SER A 42 1.79 9.75 -13.26
C SER A 42 0.55 8.89 -13.14
N SER A 43 0.25 8.16 -14.17
CA SER A 43 -0.82 7.18 -14.14
C SER A 43 -0.24 5.85 -13.63
N LEU A 44 -0.17 5.71 -12.32
CA LEU A 44 0.26 4.46 -11.69
C LEU A 44 -0.63 3.34 -12.13
N ALA A 45 -1.82 3.69 -12.49
CA ALA A 45 -2.81 2.69 -12.55
C ALA A 45 -3.86 3.08 -13.53
N GLY A 46 -3.57 2.92 -14.73
CA GLY A 46 -4.64 2.72 -15.64
C GLY A 46 -5.55 1.62 -15.11
N GLU A 47 -5.05 0.79 -14.20
CA GLU A 47 -5.77 -0.39 -13.68
C GLU A 47 -5.55 -0.56 -12.18
N LYS A 48 -6.23 0.27 -11.38
CA LYS A 48 -6.14 0.22 -9.92
C LYS A 48 -6.53 -1.14 -9.35
N GLU A 49 -7.50 -1.80 -9.96
CA GLU A 49 -7.98 -3.09 -9.51
C GLU A 49 -6.93 -4.20 -9.63
N ASN A 50 -5.89 -3.98 -10.40
CA ASN A 50 -4.81 -4.95 -10.56
C ASN A 50 -3.65 -4.71 -9.62
N LEU A 51 -3.69 -3.64 -8.84
CA LEU A 51 -2.65 -3.36 -7.86
C LEU A 51 -2.75 -4.31 -6.68
N LEU A 52 -1.60 -4.77 -6.23
CA LEU A 52 -1.49 -5.65 -5.07
C LEU A 52 -0.64 -4.99 -4.01
N MET A 53 -0.99 -5.23 -2.75
CA MET A 53 -0.21 -4.77 -1.63
C MET A 53 0.33 -5.98 -0.87
N GLY A 54 1.53 -5.87 -0.36
CA GLY A 54 2.12 -6.95 0.40
C GLY A 54 3.09 -6.43 1.45
N SER A 55 3.67 -7.36 2.20
CA SER A 55 4.72 -7.08 3.16
C SER A 55 6.07 -7.38 2.51
N LEU A 56 6.91 -6.37 2.39
CA LEU A 56 8.25 -6.56 1.87
C LEU A 56 9.10 -7.36 2.87
N ASP A 57 8.90 -7.10 4.16
CA ASP A 57 9.63 -7.78 5.22
C ASP A 57 9.32 -9.27 5.29
N ARG A 58 8.07 -9.63 5.07
CA ARG A 58 7.61 -11.03 5.13
C ARG A 58 7.57 -11.71 3.77
N ARG A 59 7.79 -10.93 2.70
CA ARG A 59 7.78 -11.42 1.31
C ARG A 59 6.48 -12.11 0.96
N MET A 60 5.36 -11.47 1.30
CA MET A 60 4.04 -12.02 0.99
C MET A 60 3.09 -10.93 0.54
N TYR A 61 2.13 -11.29 -0.29
CA TYR A 61 1.07 -10.39 -0.69
C TYR A 61 -0.14 -10.58 0.22
N PHE A 62 -0.86 -9.48 0.43
CA PHE A 62 -2.08 -9.51 1.23
C PHE A 62 -3.30 -9.82 0.37
N ASN A 63 -4.28 -10.45 0.99
CA ASN A 63 -5.60 -10.55 0.40
C ASN A 63 -6.32 -9.23 0.66
N SER A 64 -6.78 -8.57 -0.40
CA SER A 64 -7.37 -7.23 -0.29
C SER A 64 -8.68 -7.19 0.49
N LYS A 65 -9.27 -8.34 0.77
CA LYS A 65 -10.49 -8.42 1.59
C LYS A 65 -10.23 -8.20 3.08
N TYR A 66 -8.97 -8.35 3.50
CA TYR A 66 -8.60 -8.21 4.91
C TYR A 66 -8.07 -6.82 5.21
N SER A 67 -7.75 -6.58 6.47
CA SER A 67 -7.14 -5.33 6.93
C SER A 67 -5.68 -5.58 7.29
N LEU A 68 -4.92 -4.49 7.45
CA LEU A 68 -3.54 -4.60 7.91
C LEU A 68 -3.47 -5.16 9.32
N LYS A 69 -4.47 -4.85 10.14
CA LYS A 69 -4.53 -5.38 11.51
C LYS A 69 -4.62 -6.89 11.53
N GLU A 70 -5.37 -7.46 10.61
CA GLU A 70 -5.50 -8.92 10.51
C GLU A 70 -4.19 -9.60 10.15
N TYR A 71 -3.29 -8.89 9.49
CA TYR A 71 -1.95 -9.38 9.19
C TYR A 71 -0.92 -8.96 10.25
N SER A 72 -1.36 -8.31 11.33
CA SER A 72 -0.49 -7.84 12.41
C SER A 72 0.61 -6.89 11.92
N ILE A 73 0.27 -6.04 10.98
CA ILE A 73 1.21 -5.02 10.48
C ILE A 73 1.30 -3.91 11.53
N LYS A 74 2.52 -3.46 11.80
CA LYS A 74 2.81 -2.50 12.87
C LYS A 74 3.57 -1.29 12.36
N ASN A 75 3.69 -0.29 13.22
CA ASN A 75 4.51 0.88 12.93
C ASN A 75 5.91 0.47 12.49
N GLY A 76 6.39 1.10 11.44
CA GLY A 76 7.72 0.86 10.92
C GLY A 76 7.85 -0.29 9.95
N ASP A 77 6.77 -1.04 9.73
CA ASP A 77 6.82 -2.12 8.74
C ASP A 77 6.95 -1.54 7.33
N THR A 78 7.57 -2.33 6.46
CA THR A 78 7.76 -1.95 5.06
C THR A 78 6.83 -2.78 4.18
N LEU A 79 6.02 -2.07 3.41
CA LEU A 79 5.07 -2.69 2.50
C LEU A 79 5.48 -2.44 1.06
N ILE A 80 4.84 -3.16 0.13
CA ILE A 80 5.08 -2.99 -1.29
C ILE A 80 3.73 -2.87 -2.01
N LEU A 81 3.67 -2.00 -3.00
CA LEU A 81 2.49 -1.81 -3.85
C LEU A 81 2.90 -2.04 -5.30
N VAL A 82 2.39 -3.10 -5.90
CA VAL A 82 2.74 -3.46 -7.29
C VAL A 82 1.53 -3.63 -8.16
#